data_30f145bc2ade3bd087a73b5813fec3ca
#
_entry.id   30f145bc2ade3bd087a73b5813fec3ca
#
_cell.length_a   1.000
_cell.length_b   1.000
_cell.length_c   1.000
_cell.angle_alpha   90.00
_cell.angle_beta   90.00
_cell.angle_gamma   90.00
#
_symmetry.space_group_name_H-M   'P 1'
#
loop_
_entity.id
_entity.type
_entity.pdbx_description
1 polymer ?
#
loop_
_entity_poly.entity_id
_entity_poly.type
_entity_poly.pdbx_seq_one_letter_code
_entity_poly.pdbx_strand_id
1 'polypeptide(L)'
;MWLQIVGKLRLAGAPMVNHWWQITFYVTPRGLTTGSIPDGTRTFVADLDFHDHELRIDVDSGARARVALEPRSVASFYDEVMTRLRELAIGVSINPSPNEVDPAIPFAEDEQHSSYDADAAHLFWRQLVQADRVMQQFRGRYTGKVSPVHFFWGAMDMSCTRFSGRRAPQHPGGAPNCGDWVMVEGYSHELSSCGFWPGGGEEGAFYAYAYSEPDGFQEHPVTPDEAFYTAEFGQYLLPYEAVRTAADPDATLLGFLQSTYEAAAVHGDWDRAALEYEPVEGARPG
;
A
#
# COMPACT_ATOMS: atom_id res chain seq x y z
N MET A 1 13.17 -0.69 -5.75
CA MET A 1 14.06 0.32 -5.15
C MET A 1 13.58 1.77 -5.35
N TRP A 2 13.26 2.22 -6.55
CA TRP A 2 12.86 3.62 -6.80
C TRP A 2 11.63 4.07 -6.00
N LEU A 3 10.63 3.20 -5.83
CA LEU A 3 9.48 3.45 -4.96
C LEU A 3 9.92 3.73 -3.51
N GLN A 4 10.94 3.02 -3.01
CA GLN A 4 11.48 3.27 -1.68
C GLN A 4 12.19 4.62 -1.57
N ILE A 5 12.96 5.03 -2.59
CA ILE A 5 13.60 6.36 -2.62
C ILE A 5 12.54 7.45 -2.52
N VAL A 6 11.50 7.39 -3.36
CA VAL A 6 10.41 8.39 -3.37
C VAL A 6 9.58 8.31 -2.09
N GLY A 7 9.25 7.11 -1.61
CA GLY A 7 8.49 6.92 -0.38
C GLY A 7 9.20 7.43 0.87
N LYS A 8 10.52 7.31 0.90
CA LYS A 8 11.34 7.85 2.01
C LYS A 8 11.37 9.37 2.06
N LEU A 9 11.08 10.07 0.95
CA LEU A 9 10.87 11.53 1.00
C LEU A 9 9.66 11.85 1.88
N ARG A 10 8.59 11.08 1.72
CA ARG A 10 7.39 11.24 2.53
C ARG A 10 7.61 10.81 3.98
N LEU A 11 8.31 9.71 4.19
CA LEU A 11 8.69 9.24 5.54
C LEU A 11 9.49 10.31 6.32
N ALA A 12 10.41 11.00 5.64
CA ALA A 12 11.27 12.02 6.25
C ALA A 12 10.55 13.37 6.45
N GLY A 13 9.65 13.76 5.55
CA GLY A 13 9.02 15.08 5.53
C GLY A 13 7.63 15.14 6.19
N ALA A 14 6.84 14.06 6.14
CA ALA A 14 5.48 14.07 6.67
C ALA A 14 5.46 13.81 8.19
N PRO A 15 4.57 14.49 8.95
CA PRO A 15 4.37 14.20 10.36
C PRO A 15 3.80 12.79 10.55
N MET A 16 4.16 12.16 11.67
CA MET A 16 3.68 10.82 12.01
C MET A 16 2.15 10.78 12.09
N VAL A 17 1.57 9.81 11.40
CA VAL A 17 0.18 9.39 11.53
C VAL A 17 0.19 7.92 11.98
N ASN A 18 -0.67 7.56 12.95
CA ASN A 18 -0.72 6.21 13.48
C ASN A 18 -0.82 5.15 12.36
N HIS A 19 -0.27 3.98 12.63
CA HIS A 19 -0.15 2.85 11.70
C HIS A 19 0.66 3.19 10.43
N TRP A 20 1.54 4.20 10.48
CA TRP A 20 2.40 4.63 9.37
C TRP A 20 1.65 5.12 8.13
N TRP A 21 0.41 5.60 8.29
CA TRP A 21 -0.38 6.04 7.14
C TRP A 21 0.20 7.27 6.42
N GLN A 22 1.12 7.99 7.07
CA GLN A 22 1.79 9.13 6.44
C GLN A 22 2.83 8.75 5.38
N ILE A 23 3.26 7.48 5.29
CA ILE A 23 4.34 7.11 4.37
C ILE A 23 3.85 6.62 3.00
N THR A 24 2.57 6.32 2.86
CA THR A 24 1.99 5.60 1.74
C THR A 24 1.83 6.44 0.49
N PHE A 25 1.76 5.78 -0.67
CA PHE A 25 1.31 6.39 -1.91
C PHE A 25 -0.19 6.19 -2.13
N TYR A 26 -0.75 6.99 -3.05
CA TYR A 26 -2.12 6.86 -3.50
C TYR A 26 -2.15 6.67 -5.01
N VAL A 27 -3.10 5.86 -5.49
CA VAL A 27 -3.33 5.67 -6.92
C VAL A 27 -3.96 6.92 -7.51
N THR A 28 -3.47 7.33 -8.66
CA THR A 28 -4.00 8.46 -9.45
C THR A 28 -4.31 8.02 -10.89
N PRO A 29 -5.03 8.84 -11.68
CA PRO A 29 -5.26 8.56 -13.10
C PRO A 29 -3.99 8.48 -13.97
N ARG A 30 -2.81 8.79 -13.41
CA ARG A 30 -1.54 8.75 -14.14
C ARG A 30 -0.48 7.86 -13.52
N GLY A 31 -0.66 7.43 -12.29
CA GLY A 31 0.37 6.64 -11.58
C GLY A 31 0.17 6.64 -10.08
N LEU A 32 1.23 6.89 -9.33
CA LEU A 32 1.24 6.95 -7.88
C LEU A 32 1.69 8.32 -7.38
N THR A 33 1.01 8.86 -6.38
CA THR A 33 1.36 10.14 -5.73
C THR A 33 1.77 9.95 -4.28
N THR A 34 2.74 10.73 -3.83
CA THR A 34 3.03 10.89 -2.40
C THR A 34 1.94 11.72 -1.69
N GLY A 35 1.14 12.49 -2.44
CA GLY A 35 0.45 13.64 -1.86
C GLY A 35 1.43 14.70 -1.36
N SER A 36 0.91 15.77 -0.75
CA SER A 36 1.75 16.86 -0.24
C SER A 36 2.70 16.41 0.86
N ILE A 37 3.95 16.84 0.75
CA ILE A 37 5.02 16.65 1.73
C ILE A 37 5.44 18.03 2.23
N PRO A 38 5.41 18.31 3.54
CA PRO A 38 5.91 19.56 4.09
C PRO A 38 7.42 19.72 3.95
N ASP A 39 7.87 20.95 3.65
CA ASP A 39 9.27 21.38 3.65
C ASP A 39 9.35 22.80 4.26
N GLY A 40 9.39 22.87 5.57
CA GLY A 40 9.27 24.13 6.32
C GLY A 40 7.91 24.77 6.13
N THR A 41 7.87 25.94 5.50
CA THR A 41 6.62 26.66 5.17
C THR A 41 6.09 26.36 3.76
N ARG A 42 6.79 25.54 3.01
CA ARG A 42 6.42 25.09 1.65
C ARG A 42 5.89 23.69 1.67
N THR A 43 5.31 23.29 0.55
CA THR A 43 4.96 21.89 0.28
C THR A 43 5.42 21.49 -1.12
N PHE A 44 5.72 20.22 -1.27
CA PHE A 44 5.98 19.62 -2.57
C PHE A 44 5.25 18.28 -2.69
N VAL A 45 5.10 17.80 -3.91
CA VAL A 45 4.58 16.47 -4.23
C VAL A 45 5.57 15.75 -5.16
N ALA A 46 5.67 14.44 -5.02
CA ALA A 46 6.44 13.58 -5.92
C ALA A 46 5.50 12.53 -6.51
N ASP A 47 5.26 12.62 -7.81
CA ASP A 47 4.33 11.79 -8.57
C ASP A 47 5.08 10.88 -9.55
N LEU A 48 4.87 9.57 -9.44
CA LEU A 48 5.34 8.61 -10.43
C LEU A 48 4.30 8.51 -11.54
N ASP A 49 4.63 9.03 -12.71
CA ASP A 49 3.77 9.04 -13.89
C ASP A 49 4.11 7.86 -14.81
N PHE A 50 3.17 6.91 -14.93
CA PHE A 50 3.36 5.71 -15.76
C PHE A 50 2.77 5.83 -17.18
N HIS A 51 2.34 7.04 -17.59
CA HIS A 51 2.06 7.36 -18.99
C HIS A 51 3.28 7.99 -19.68
N ASP A 52 3.90 8.97 -19.02
CA ASP A 52 5.08 9.66 -19.55
C ASP A 52 6.39 9.05 -19.06
N HIS A 53 6.31 8.05 -18.15
CA HIS A 53 7.44 7.36 -17.52
C HIS A 53 8.44 8.35 -16.91
N GLU A 54 7.94 9.17 -16.00
CA GLU A 54 8.75 10.15 -15.28
C GLU A 54 8.32 10.27 -13.81
N LEU A 55 9.28 10.58 -12.95
CA LEU A 55 9.01 11.11 -11.62
C LEU A 55 8.86 12.63 -11.74
N ARG A 56 7.71 13.14 -11.34
CA ARG A 56 7.41 14.58 -11.29
C ARG A 56 7.55 15.08 -9.87
N ILE A 57 8.29 16.17 -9.68
CA ILE A 57 8.40 16.87 -8.40
C ILE A 57 7.89 18.29 -8.64
N ASP A 58 6.75 18.60 -8.02
CA ASP A 58 6.11 19.92 -8.13
C ASP A 58 6.06 20.59 -6.75
N VAL A 59 6.46 21.85 -6.67
CA VAL A 59 6.49 22.66 -5.45
C VAL A 59 5.37 23.71 -5.49
N ASP A 60 4.79 24.06 -4.36
CA ASP A 60 3.70 25.05 -4.24
C ASP A 60 4.06 26.44 -4.79
N SER A 61 5.35 26.78 -4.89
CA SER A 61 5.86 27.97 -5.57
C SER A 61 5.71 27.94 -7.08
N GLY A 62 5.33 26.81 -7.68
CA GLY A 62 5.29 26.57 -9.12
C GLY A 62 6.60 26.06 -9.71
N ALA A 63 7.66 25.94 -8.90
CA ALA A 63 8.90 25.29 -9.32
C ALA A 63 8.68 23.77 -9.52
N ARG A 64 9.36 23.19 -10.49
CA ARG A 64 9.18 21.78 -10.84
C ARG A 64 10.45 21.13 -11.36
N ALA A 65 10.55 19.82 -11.18
CA ALA A 65 11.60 19.00 -11.78
C ALA A 65 11.02 17.69 -12.32
N ARG A 66 11.79 17.02 -13.18
CA ARG A 66 11.46 15.72 -13.77
C ARG A 66 12.68 14.81 -13.70
N VAL A 67 12.44 13.53 -13.48
CA VAL A 67 13.45 12.46 -13.56
C VAL A 67 12.87 11.35 -14.42
N ALA A 68 13.55 10.95 -15.48
CA ALA A 68 13.08 9.89 -16.36
C ALA A 68 13.05 8.54 -15.64
N LEU A 69 11.97 7.76 -15.85
CA LEU A 69 11.88 6.35 -15.44
C LEU A 69 12.31 5.52 -16.66
N GLU A 70 13.59 5.18 -16.71
CA GLU A 70 14.23 4.42 -17.79
C GLU A 70 15.27 3.47 -17.22
N PRO A 71 15.69 2.40 -17.93
CA PRO A 71 16.70 1.48 -17.43
C PRO A 71 17.99 2.18 -17.01
N ARG A 72 18.28 2.17 -15.71
CA ARG A 72 19.44 2.80 -15.08
C ARG A 72 19.63 2.25 -13.66
N SER A 73 20.86 2.32 -13.12
CA SER A 73 21.10 1.85 -11.76
C SER A 73 20.31 2.65 -10.70
N VAL A 74 20.04 2.00 -9.58
CA VAL A 74 19.43 2.64 -8.41
C VAL A 74 20.30 3.81 -7.94
N ALA A 75 21.63 3.65 -7.94
CA ALA A 75 22.57 4.73 -7.59
C ALA A 75 22.40 5.96 -8.49
N SER A 76 22.33 5.75 -9.80
CA SER A 76 22.11 6.83 -10.76
C SER A 76 20.76 7.55 -10.56
N PHE A 77 19.69 6.79 -10.36
CA PHE A 77 18.35 7.37 -10.09
C PHE A 77 18.34 8.14 -8.77
N TYR A 78 18.93 7.58 -7.71
CA TYR A 78 19.02 8.24 -6.40
C TYR A 78 19.77 9.56 -6.48
N ASP A 79 20.95 9.59 -7.13
CA ASP A 79 21.75 10.81 -7.28
C ASP A 79 20.99 11.90 -8.03
N GLU A 80 20.28 11.54 -9.12
CA GLU A 80 19.46 12.50 -9.87
C GLU A 80 18.31 13.04 -9.05
N VAL A 81 17.55 12.19 -8.35
CA VAL A 81 16.45 12.62 -7.46
C VAL A 81 16.96 13.60 -6.42
N MET A 82 18.05 13.26 -5.72
CA MET A 82 18.64 14.12 -4.69
C MET A 82 19.19 15.42 -5.27
N THR A 83 19.67 15.42 -6.52
CA THR A 83 20.11 16.61 -7.23
C THR A 83 18.92 17.52 -7.56
N ARG A 84 17.81 16.97 -8.09
CA ARG A 84 16.59 17.75 -8.38
C ARG A 84 15.99 18.36 -7.12
N LEU A 85 15.98 17.64 -5.99
CA LEU A 85 15.52 18.20 -4.72
C LEU A 85 16.38 19.39 -4.27
N ARG A 86 17.72 19.31 -4.42
CA ARG A 86 18.63 20.41 -4.10
C ARG A 86 18.41 21.63 -5.02
N GLU A 87 18.21 21.41 -6.32
CA GLU A 87 17.90 22.47 -7.30
C GLU A 87 16.58 23.19 -6.97
N LEU A 88 15.59 22.45 -6.44
CA LEU A 88 14.30 22.99 -5.96
C LEU A 88 14.42 23.61 -4.55
N ALA A 89 15.60 23.60 -3.96
CA ALA A 89 15.86 24.03 -2.58
C ALA A 89 14.97 23.29 -1.55
N ILE A 90 14.67 22.01 -1.79
CA ILE A 90 13.94 21.13 -0.85
C ILE A 90 14.96 20.52 0.12
N GLY A 91 14.74 20.72 1.42
CA GLY A 91 15.66 20.35 2.49
C GLY A 91 15.52 18.92 3.02
N VAL A 92 14.78 18.04 2.34
CA VAL A 92 14.52 16.66 2.82
C VAL A 92 15.78 15.79 2.67
N SER A 93 16.13 15.07 3.74
CA SER A 93 17.18 14.05 3.78
C SER A 93 16.57 12.70 4.14
N ILE A 94 16.93 11.65 3.42
CA ILE A 94 16.42 10.28 3.63
C ILE A 94 17.52 9.32 4.09
N ASN A 95 17.13 8.29 4.85
CA ASN A 95 18.02 7.16 5.11
C ASN A 95 18.25 6.40 3.79
N PRO A 96 19.50 6.29 3.32
CA PRO A 96 19.81 5.68 2.02
C PRO A 96 19.72 4.15 2.01
N SER A 97 19.53 3.48 3.14
CA SER A 97 19.40 2.02 3.19
C SER A 97 17.95 1.60 2.90
N PRO A 98 17.71 0.65 1.99
CA PRO A 98 16.36 0.14 1.75
C PRO A 98 15.80 -0.60 2.97
N ASN A 99 14.48 -0.55 3.15
CA ASN A 99 13.75 -1.32 4.16
C ASN A 99 13.18 -2.60 3.55
N GLU A 100 12.91 -3.62 4.38
CA GLU A 100 12.26 -4.88 3.99
C GLU A 100 12.98 -5.65 2.87
N VAL A 101 14.27 -5.43 2.73
CA VAL A 101 15.16 -6.06 1.72
C VAL A 101 16.40 -6.60 2.40
N ASP A 102 16.83 -7.81 2.04
CA ASP A 102 18.05 -8.44 2.50
C ASP A 102 18.75 -9.19 1.34
N PRO A 103 20.02 -8.90 1.00
CA PRO A 103 20.85 -7.84 1.56
C PRO A 103 20.41 -6.43 1.15
N ALA A 104 20.52 -5.47 2.09
CA ALA A 104 20.25 -4.07 1.84
C ALA A 104 21.49 -3.36 1.28
N ILE A 105 21.49 -3.03 -0.01
CA ILE A 105 22.52 -2.21 -0.63
C ILE A 105 22.10 -0.75 -0.50
N PRO A 106 22.94 0.16 0.08
CA PRO A 106 22.62 1.58 0.12
C PRO A 106 22.33 2.14 -1.27
N PHE A 107 21.30 2.97 -1.43
CA PHE A 107 20.87 3.45 -2.74
C PHE A 107 22.00 4.07 -3.57
N ALA A 108 22.90 4.84 -2.94
CA ALA A 108 24.04 5.45 -3.63
C ALA A 108 25.11 4.46 -4.11
N GLU A 109 25.07 3.21 -3.64
CA GLU A 109 26.03 2.16 -3.96
C GLU A 109 25.42 1.05 -4.83
N ASP A 110 24.11 1.10 -5.07
CA ASP A 110 23.39 0.04 -5.78
C ASP A 110 23.49 0.21 -7.30
N GLU A 111 24.53 -0.35 -7.87
CA GLU A 111 24.75 -0.47 -9.31
C GLU A 111 24.21 -1.81 -9.88
N GLN A 112 23.66 -2.69 -9.03
CA GLN A 112 23.20 -4.03 -9.44
C GLN A 112 21.77 -4.00 -9.97
N HIS A 113 20.89 -3.27 -9.30
CA HIS A 113 19.49 -3.15 -9.71
C HIS A 113 19.36 -2.01 -10.72
N SER A 114 19.11 -2.35 -11.98
CA SER A 114 19.12 -1.37 -13.09
C SER A 114 17.99 -1.55 -14.09
N SER A 115 17.11 -2.54 -13.89
CA SER A 115 16.02 -2.81 -14.82
C SER A 115 14.83 -1.87 -14.59
N TYR A 116 14.26 -1.41 -15.68
CA TYR A 116 12.94 -0.78 -15.73
C TYR A 116 12.25 -1.22 -17.02
N ASP A 117 11.05 -1.73 -16.87
CA ASP A 117 10.18 -2.09 -17.99
C ASP A 117 8.93 -1.18 -17.94
N ALA A 118 8.80 -0.33 -18.92
CA ALA A 118 7.73 0.66 -18.98
C ALA A 118 6.35 0.01 -19.13
N ASP A 119 6.24 -1.02 -19.96
CA ASP A 119 4.98 -1.73 -20.20
C ASP A 119 4.55 -2.50 -18.94
N ALA A 120 5.49 -3.16 -18.27
CA ALA A 120 5.23 -3.87 -17.02
C ALA A 120 4.84 -2.90 -15.89
N ALA A 121 5.51 -1.76 -15.76
CA ALA A 121 5.17 -0.72 -14.78
C ALA A 121 3.77 -0.12 -15.05
N HIS A 122 3.44 0.14 -16.32
CA HIS A 122 2.13 0.62 -16.72
C HIS A 122 1.04 -0.44 -16.45
N LEU A 123 1.30 -1.72 -16.76
CA LEU A 123 0.37 -2.81 -16.50
C LEU A 123 0.11 -2.97 -14.98
N PHE A 124 1.16 -2.96 -14.16
CA PHE A 124 1.03 -3.04 -12.71
C PHE A 124 0.18 -1.89 -12.15
N TRP A 125 0.45 -0.65 -12.58
CA TRP A 125 -0.39 0.49 -12.20
C TRP A 125 -1.86 0.29 -12.63
N ARG A 126 -2.13 -0.26 -13.81
CA ARG A 126 -3.49 -0.60 -14.27
C ARG A 126 -4.18 -1.60 -13.34
N GLN A 127 -3.44 -2.59 -12.82
CA GLN A 127 -3.95 -3.53 -11.81
C GLN A 127 -4.31 -2.79 -10.51
N LEU A 128 -3.42 -1.91 -10.05
CA LEU A 128 -3.69 -1.07 -8.86
C LEU A 128 -4.94 -0.20 -9.04
N VAL A 129 -5.15 0.40 -10.21
CA VAL A 129 -6.36 1.21 -10.50
C VAL A 129 -7.63 0.37 -10.37
N GLN A 130 -7.65 -0.87 -10.87
CA GLN A 130 -8.83 -1.72 -10.76
C GLN A 130 -9.06 -2.21 -9.33
N ALA A 131 -7.99 -2.59 -8.64
CA ALA A 131 -8.06 -3.00 -7.24
C ALA A 131 -8.54 -1.84 -6.34
N ASP A 132 -7.96 -0.63 -6.49
CA ASP A 132 -8.36 0.56 -5.74
C ASP A 132 -9.87 0.84 -5.89
N ARG A 133 -10.38 0.79 -7.11
CA ARG A 133 -11.80 1.08 -7.39
C ARG A 133 -12.75 0.17 -6.61
N VAL A 134 -12.45 -1.11 -6.49
CA VAL A 134 -13.27 -2.06 -5.73
C VAL A 134 -13.01 -1.92 -4.23
N MET A 135 -11.76 -1.77 -3.83
CA MET A 135 -11.40 -1.59 -2.42
C MET A 135 -11.98 -0.31 -1.81
N GLN A 136 -12.19 0.76 -2.59
CA GLN A 136 -12.90 1.96 -2.14
C GLN A 136 -14.37 1.66 -1.80
N GLN A 137 -15.03 0.77 -2.55
CA GLN A 137 -16.40 0.34 -2.23
C GLN A 137 -16.42 -0.47 -0.92
N PHE A 138 -15.48 -1.41 -0.76
CA PHE A 138 -15.31 -2.16 0.49
C PHE A 138 -15.07 -1.21 1.66
N ARG A 139 -14.13 -0.26 1.51
CA ARG A 139 -13.83 0.74 2.53
C ARG A 139 -15.06 1.55 2.94
N GLY A 140 -15.88 1.96 1.98
CA GLY A 140 -17.07 2.78 2.20
C GLY A 140 -18.20 2.11 3.01
N ARG A 141 -18.13 0.78 3.21
CA ARG A 141 -19.08 0.02 4.02
C ARG A 141 -18.69 -0.08 5.51
N TYR A 142 -17.79 0.77 5.97
CA TYR A 142 -17.29 0.72 7.34
C TYR A 142 -17.26 2.10 7.97
N THR A 143 -17.89 2.25 9.15
CA THR A 143 -17.97 3.51 9.91
C THR A 143 -16.94 3.57 11.03
N GLY A 144 -16.40 2.42 11.43
CA GLY A 144 -15.31 2.35 12.40
C GLY A 144 -14.00 2.95 11.85
N LYS A 145 -12.93 2.85 12.64
CA LYS A 145 -11.61 3.26 12.16
C LYS A 145 -11.19 2.39 10.99
N VAL A 146 -10.93 3.02 9.85
CA VAL A 146 -10.51 2.36 8.61
C VAL A 146 -9.44 3.18 7.92
N SER A 147 -8.42 2.52 7.35
CA SER A 147 -7.39 3.21 6.58
C SER A 147 -7.94 3.80 5.27
N PRO A 148 -7.24 4.75 4.65
CA PRO A 148 -7.37 4.94 3.21
C PRO A 148 -7.10 3.63 2.46
N VAL A 149 -7.53 3.52 1.20
CA VAL A 149 -6.93 2.58 0.25
C VAL A 149 -5.64 3.24 -0.21
N HIS A 150 -4.50 2.60 0.09
CA HIS A 150 -3.21 3.21 -0.11
C HIS A 150 -2.13 2.16 -0.39
N PHE A 151 -1.01 2.59 -0.98
CA PHE A 151 0.06 1.72 -1.41
C PHE A 151 1.29 1.86 -0.51
N PHE A 152 1.73 0.75 0.11
CA PHE A 152 2.95 0.66 0.89
C PHE A 152 4.13 0.29 -0.02
N TRP A 153 5.11 1.18 -0.09
CA TRP A 153 6.26 1.03 -0.99
C TRP A 153 7.33 0.03 -0.50
N GLY A 154 7.29 -0.38 0.77
CA GLY A 154 8.19 -1.40 1.33
C GLY A 154 7.90 -2.77 0.74
N ALA A 155 6.75 -3.33 1.03
CA ALA A 155 6.29 -4.62 0.50
C ALA A 155 5.72 -4.54 -0.93
N MET A 156 5.55 -3.32 -1.48
CA MET A 156 4.93 -3.08 -2.80
C MET A 156 3.46 -3.55 -2.87
N ASP A 157 2.72 -3.39 -1.81
CA ASP A 157 1.31 -3.78 -1.73
C ASP A 157 0.38 -2.59 -1.58
N MET A 158 -0.82 -2.72 -2.11
CA MET A 158 -1.93 -1.81 -1.85
C MET A 158 -2.83 -2.44 -0.79
N SER A 159 -3.21 -1.67 0.23
CA SER A 159 -3.99 -2.19 1.35
C SER A 159 -5.17 -1.31 1.75
N CYS A 160 -6.14 -1.93 2.43
CA CYS A 160 -7.20 -1.29 3.19
C CYS A 160 -7.40 -2.06 4.50
N THR A 161 -7.30 -1.36 5.63
CA THR A 161 -7.30 -1.98 6.95
C THR A 161 -8.45 -1.45 7.78
N ARG A 162 -9.31 -2.35 8.31
CA ARG A 162 -10.40 -2.08 9.25
C ARG A 162 -9.95 -2.45 10.68
N PHE A 163 -10.41 -1.72 11.67
CA PHE A 163 -10.03 -1.90 13.07
C PHE A 163 -11.25 -2.14 13.95
N SER A 164 -11.13 -3.07 14.92
CA SER A 164 -12.17 -3.32 15.92
C SER A 164 -12.35 -2.16 16.92
N GLY A 165 -11.33 -1.31 17.06
CA GLY A 165 -11.24 -0.29 18.11
C GLY A 165 -10.52 -0.78 19.38
N ARG A 166 -10.24 -2.08 19.51
CA ARG A 166 -9.53 -2.67 20.67
C ARG A 166 -8.03 -2.71 20.43
N ARG A 167 -7.24 -2.70 21.51
CA ARG A 167 -5.80 -2.92 21.41
C ARG A 167 -5.51 -4.39 21.11
N ALA A 168 -4.48 -4.61 20.28
CA ALA A 168 -3.94 -5.93 20.03
C ALA A 168 -2.78 -6.27 21.00
N PRO A 169 -2.41 -7.55 21.13
CA PRO A 169 -1.14 -7.95 21.73
C PRO A 169 0.04 -7.27 21.00
N GLN A 170 1.14 -7.04 21.73
CA GLN A 170 2.32 -6.41 21.14
C GLN A 170 2.91 -7.30 20.03
N HIS A 171 3.10 -6.72 18.84
CA HIS A 171 3.73 -7.42 17.72
C HIS A 171 5.21 -7.72 18.02
N PRO A 172 5.71 -8.94 17.70
CA PRO A 172 7.08 -9.35 18.01
C PRO A 172 8.17 -8.62 17.20
N GLY A 173 7.82 -7.87 16.15
CA GLY A 173 8.79 -7.28 15.24
C GLY A 173 9.28 -8.25 14.17
N GLY A 174 10.51 -8.08 13.70
CA GLY A 174 11.23 -9.03 12.84
C GLY A 174 11.21 -8.72 11.34
N ALA A 175 10.66 -7.59 10.89
CA ALA A 175 10.76 -7.18 9.48
C ALA A 175 12.22 -6.83 9.11
N PRO A 176 12.77 -7.35 7.99
CA PRO A 176 14.16 -7.11 7.60
C PRO A 176 14.47 -5.61 7.44
N ASN A 177 15.59 -5.16 8.00
CA ASN A 177 16.02 -3.75 7.94
C ASN A 177 14.95 -2.74 8.34
N CYS A 178 14.07 -3.14 9.26
CA CYS A 178 13.01 -2.32 9.83
C CYS A 178 13.04 -2.46 11.35
N GLY A 179 12.98 -1.35 12.07
CA GLY A 179 12.97 -1.42 13.54
C GLY A 179 11.68 -2.05 14.06
N ASP A 180 11.76 -2.91 15.07
CA ASP A 180 10.59 -3.60 15.65
C ASP A 180 9.47 -2.64 16.06
N TRP A 181 9.82 -1.42 16.49
CA TRP A 181 8.88 -0.36 16.84
C TRP A 181 7.93 0.04 15.69
N VAL A 182 8.31 -0.19 14.43
CA VAL A 182 7.46 0.03 13.25
C VAL A 182 6.29 -0.94 13.27
N MET A 183 6.56 -2.22 13.50
CA MET A 183 5.54 -3.26 13.59
C MET A 183 4.68 -3.09 14.84
N VAL A 184 5.30 -2.72 15.98
CA VAL A 184 4.57 -2.45 17.24
C VAL A 184 3.55 -1.33 17.06
N GLU A 185 3.89 -0.24 16.36
CA GLU A 185 2.94 0.84 16.06
C GLU A 185 1.91 0.41 15.00
N GLY A 186 2.36 -0.21 13.92
CA GLY A 186 1.49 -0.66 12.83
C GLY A 186 0.38 -1.59 13.30
N TYR A 187 0.72 -2.52 14.19
CA TYR A 187 -0.17 -3.56 14.72
C TYR A 187 -0.63 -3.30 16.17
N SER A 188 -0.67 -2.05 16.60
CA SER A 188 -1.04 -1.68 17.97
C SER A 188 -2.50 -1.95 18.35
N HIS A 189 -3.37 -2.17 17.37
CA HIS A 189 -4.80 -2.44 17.53
C HIS A 189 -5.21 -3.65 16.69
N GLU A 190 -6.25 -4.36 17.15
CA GLU A 190 -6.84 -5.46 16.37
C GLU A 190 -7.33 -4.95 15.03
N LEU A 191 -6.95 -5.67 13.96
CA LEU A 191 -7.25 -5.28 12.60
C LEU A 191 -7.57 -6.46 11.70
N SER A 192 -8.32 -6.18 10.64
CA SER A 192 -8.46 -6.99 9.44
C SER A 192 -7.94 -6.16 8.27
N SER A 193 -6.88 -6.62 7.64
CA SER A 193 -6.25 -5.96 6.50
C SER A 193 -6.41 -6.80 5.26
N CYS A 194 -6.74 -6.17 4.16
CA CYS A 194 -6.83 -6.79 2.85
C CYS A 194 -6.12 -5.90 1.81
N GLY A 195 -5.71 -6.51 0.70
CA GLY A 195 -5.00 -5.76 -0.30
C GLY A 195 -4.68 -6.51 -1.59
N PHE A 196 -3.87 -5.86 -2.43
CA PHE A 196 -3.29 -6.44 -3.63
C PHE A 196 -1.77 -6.41 -3.54
N TRP A 197 -1.15 -7.54 -3.79
CA TRP A 197 0.29 -7.74 -3.77
C TRP A 197 0.77 -8.36 -5.09
N PRO A 198 1.86 -7.84 -5.70
CA PRO A 198 2.36 -8.37 -6.97
C PRO A 198 3.04 -9.76 -6.85
N GLY A 199 3.25 -10.25 -5.63
CA GLY A 199 3.73 -11.60 -5.35
C GLY A 199 2.58 -12.60 -5.19
N GLY A 200 2.93 -13.86 -4.85
CA GLY A 200 1.95 -14.92 -4.61
C GLY A 200 1.40 -15.62 -5.85
N GLY A 201 1.91 -15.30 -7.05
CA GLY A 201 1.54 -15.87 -8.33
C GLY A 201 2.19 -15.12 -9.49
N GLU A 202 2.02 -15.60 -10.72
CA GLU A 202 2.60 -14.95 -11.91
C GLU A 202 2.04 -13.53 -12.15
N GLU A 203 0.77 -13.31 -11.81
CA GLU A 203 0.08 -12.03 -12.01
C GLU A 203 -0.16 -11.28 -10.69
N GLY A 204 0.35 -11.81 -9.56
CA GLY A 204 0.04 -11.30 -8.22
C GLY A 204 -1.21 -11.91 -7.60
N ALA A 205 -1.53 -11.49 -6.39
CA ALA A 205 -2.69 -11.99 -5.63
C ALA A 205 -3.32 -10.90 -4.79
N PHE A 206 -4.62 -11.03 -4.53
CA PHE A 206 -5.27 -10.37 -3.41
C PHE A 206 -4.98 -11.16 -2.13
N TYR A 207 -4.83 -10.46 -1.04
CA TYR A 207 -4.57 -11.05 0.28
C TYR A 207 -5.53 -10.51 1.34
N ALA A 208 -5.70 -11.27 2.42
CA ALA A 208 -6.37 -10.79 3.62
C ALA A 208 -5.88 -11.52 4.86
N TYR A 209 -5.63 -10.77 5.94
CA TYR A 209 -5.21 -11.32 7.23
C TYR A 209 -5.83 -10.56 8.40
N ALA A 210 -5.77 -11.15 9.58
CA ALA A 210 -6.15 -10.51 10.83
C ALA A 210 -4.95 -10.43 11.79
N TYR A 211 -4.91 -9.37 12.60
CA TYR A 211 -4.00 -9.26 13.74
C TYR A 211 -4.74 -8.68 14.97
N SER A 212 -4.72 -9.37 16.12
CA SER A 212 -4.30 -10.75 16.29
C SER A 212 -5.28 -11.68 15.58
N GLU A 213 -4.75 -12.74 14.97
CA GLU A 213 -5.61 -13.72 14.30
C GLU A 213 -6.46 -14.44 15.35
N PRO A 214 -7.81 -14.41 15.27
CA PRO A 214 -8.68 -15.09 16.21
C PRO A 214 -8.80 -16.57 15.88
N ASP A 215 -9.08 -17.38 16.90
CA ASP A 215 -9.36 -18.81 16.73
C ASP A 215 -10.55 -19.01 15.77
N GLY A 216 -10.40 -19.91 14.80
CA GLY A 216 -11.40 -20.18 13.77
C GLY A 216 -11.31 -19.29 12.52
N PHE A 217 -10.39 -18.35 12.47
CA PHE A 217 -10.19 -17.49 11.29
C PHE A 217 -9.86 -18.31 10.04
N GLN A 218 -8.97 -19.29 10.17
CA GLN A 218 -8.46 -20.11 9.05
C GLN A 218 -9.53 -21.04 8.45
N GLU A 219 -10.51 -21.47 9.25
CA GLU A 219 -11.57 -22.39 8.86
C GLU A 219 -12.83 -21.66 8.39
N HIS A 220 -12.86 -20.34 8.45
CA HIS A 220 -14.02 -19.57 8.03
C HIS A 220 -14.29 -19.74 6.52
N PRO A 221 -15.55 -20.01 6.12
CA PRO A 221 -15.89 -20.06 4.70
C PRO A 221 -15.68 -18.72 4.03
N VAL A 222 -14.79 -18.67 3.03
CA VAL A 222 -14.54 -17.46 2.22
C VAL A 222 -14.96 -17.66 0.77
N THR A 223 -15.18 -16.60 0.07
CA THR A 223 -15.53 -16.60 -1.36
C THR A 223 -14.54 -15.79 -2.16
N PRO A 224 -14.32 -16.10 -3.45
CA PRO A 224 -14.81 -17.26 -4.20
C PRO A 224 -14.08 -18.57 -3.82
N ASP A 225 -14.48 -19.69 -4.42
CA ASP A 225 -13.90 -21.02 -4.15
C ASP A 225 -12.39 -21.11 -4.46
N GLU A 226 -11.87 -20.20 -5.30
CA GLU A 226 -10.45 -20.09 -5.63
C GLU A 226 -9.62 -19.43 -4.50
N ALA A 227 -10.27 -18.83 -3.51
CA ALA A 227 -9.60 -18.28 -2.34
C ALA A 227 -9.16 -19.42 -1.39
N PHE A 228 -7.96 -19.28 -0.82
CA PHE A 228 -7.43 -20.25 0.11
C PHE A 228 -6.62 -19.59 1.22
N TYR A 229 -6.56 -20.24 2.39
CA TYR A 229 -5.67 -19.83 3.47
C TYR A 229 -4.29 -20.48 3.31
N THR A 230 -3.24 -19.70 3.54
CA THR A 230 -1.85 -20.19 3.56
C THR A 230 -1.23 -19.97 4.94
N ALA A 231 -0.88 -21.08 5.61
CA ALA A 231 -0.24 -21.04 6.93
C ALA A 231 1.20 -20.47 6.87
N GLU A 232 1.85 -20.53 5.70
CA GLU A 232 3.18 -19.97 5.50
C GLU A 232 3.19 -18.45 5.69
N PHE A 233 2.16 -17.77 5.19
CA PHE A 233 2.03 -16.32 5.28
C PHE A 233 1.04 -15.85 6.35
N GLY A 234 0.28 -16.78 6.97
CA GLY A 234 -0.75 -16.43 7.95
C GLY A 234 -1.89 -15.59 7.34
N GLN A 235 -2.34 -15.92 6.13
CA GLN A 235 -3.32 -15.10 5.40
C GLN A 235 -4.11 -15.89 4.35
N TYR A 236 -5.26 -15.36 3.99
CA TYR A 236 -5.97 -15.77 2.78
C TYR A 236 -5.34 -15.14 1.55
N LEU A 237 -5.30 -15.91 0.45
CA LEU A 237 -4.90 -15.46 -0.87
C LEU A 237 -6.01 -15.75 -1.88
N LEU A 238 -6.17 -14.86 -2.85
CA LEU A 238 -6.98 -15.04 -4.04
C LEU A 238 -6.14 -14.63 -5.27
N PRO A 239 -5.79 -15.56 -6.18
CA PRO A 239 -5.02 -15.24 -7.37
C PRO A 239 -5.66 -14.12 -8.19
N TYR A 240 -4.87 -13.17 -8.67
CA TYR A 240 -5.39 -12.08 -9.51
C TYR A 240 -6.09 -12.60 -10.76
N GLU A 241 -5.58 -13.67 -11.34
CA GLU A 241 -6.19 -14.32 -12.52
C GLU A 241 -7.64 -14.77 -12.25
N ALA A 242 -7.92 -15.34 -11.07
CA ALA A 242 -9.26 -15.79 -10.71
C ALA A 242 -10.26 -14.62 -10.71
N VAL A 243 -9.81 -13.42 -10.27
CA VAL A 243 -10.64 -12.21 -10.29
C VAL A 243 -10.81 -11.69 -11.72
N ARG A 244 -9.71 -11.49 -12.48
CA ARG A 244 -9.78 -10.86 -13.80
C ARG A 244 -10.52 -11.68 -14.84
N THR A 245 -10.57 -13.02 -14.67
CA THR A 245 -11.28 -13.94 -15.58
C THR A 245 -12.69 -14.28 -15.13
N ALA A 246 -13.12 -13.84 -13.95
CA ALA A 246 -14.46 -14.05 -13.44
C ALA A 246 -15.53 -13.39 -14.34
N ALA A 247 -16.74 -13.93 -14.31
CA ALA A 247 -17.88 -13.33 -15.03
C ALA A 247 -18.21 -11.91 -14.53
N ASP A 248 -18.00 -11.64 -13.23
CA ASP A 248 -18.10 -10.34 -12.60
C ASP A 248 -16.89 -10.13 -11.67
N PRO A 249 -15.79 -9.56 -12.17
CA PRO A 249 -14.57 -9.33 -11.40
C PRO A 249 -14.79 -8.46 -10.16
N ASP A 250 -15.65 -7.46 -10.24
CA ASP A 250 -15.93 -6.55 -9.14
C ASP A 250 -16.65 -7.27 -7.99
N ALA A 251 -17.70 -8.02 -8.31
CA ALA A 251 -18.43 -8.80 -7.31
C ALA A 251 -17.55 -9.90 -6.69
N THR A 252 -16.71 -10.56 -7.51
CA THR A 252 -15.78 -11.59 -7.06
C THR A 252 -14.77 -11.03 -6.05
N LEU A 253 -14.10 -9.93 -6.39
CA LEU A 253 -13.16 -9.29 -5.47
C LEU A 253 -13.87 -8.78 -4.21
N LEU A 254 -15.00 -8.09 -4.36
CA LEU A 254 -15.75 -7.56 -3.21
C LEU A 254 -16.22 -8.69 -2.28
N GLY A 255 -16.63 -9.84 -2.83
CA GLY A 255 -16.95 -11.03 -2.07
C GLY A 255 -15.78 -11.55 -1.24
N PHE A 256 -14.60 -11.63 -1.83
CA PHE A 256 -13.37 -12.00 -1.13
C PHE A 256 -13.06 -11.04 0.04
N LEU A 257 -13.02 -9.74 -0.24
CA LEU A 257 -12.72 -8.73 0.77
C LEU A 257 -13.74 -8.77 1.93
N GLN A 258 -15.01 -8.99 1.62
CA GLN A 258 -16.07 -9.02 2.63
C GLN A 258 -16.03 -10.31 3.45
N SER A 259 -15.92 -11.48 2.83
CA SER A 259 -15.92 -12.76 3.55
C SER A 259 -14.68 -12.93 4.44
N THR A 260 -13.51 -12.47 3.99
CA THR A 260 -12.29 -12.50 4.81
C THR A 260 -12.32 -11.49 5.97
N TYR A 261 -12.95 -10.32 5.78
CA TYR A 261 -13.24 -9.41 6.89
C TYR A 261 -14.22 -10.06 7.88
N GLU A 262 -15.26 -10.74 7.41
CA GLU A 262 -16.21 -11.44 8.28
C GLU A 262 -15.53 -12.55 9.08
N ALA A 263 -14.55 -13.25 8.51
CA ALA A 263 -13.73 -14.19 9.25
C ALA A 263 -13.08 -13.53 10.47
N ALA A 264 -12.46 -12.38 10.31
CA ALA A 264 -11.86 -11.64 11.41
C ALA A 264 -12.88 -11.10 12.41
N ALA A 265 -13.95 -10.48 11.91
CA ALA A 265 -14.93 -9.77 12.74
C ALA A 265 -15.82 -10.73 13.55
N VAL A 266 -16.25 -11.85 12.95
CA VAL A 266 -17.09 -12.87 13.63
C VAL A 266 -16.29 -13.60 14.68
N HIS A 267 -15.14 -14.15 14.33
CA HIS A 267 -14.31 -14.91 15.26
C HIS A 267 -13.60 -14.03 16.30
N GLY A 268 -13.34 -12.75 15.93
CA GLY A 268 -12.80 -11.76 16.85
C GLY A 268 -13.86 -11.08 17.75
N ASP A 269 -15.14 -11.44 17.62
CA ASP A 269 -16.25 -10.84 18.40
C ASP A 269 -16.25 -9.30 18.30
N TRP A 270 -16.19 -8.78 17.07
CA TRP A 270 -16.25 -7.33 16.80
C TRP A 270 -17.70 -6.83 16.87
N ASP A 271 -17.90 -5.62 17.39
CA ASP A 271 -19.21 -4.96 17.37
C ASP A 271 -19.57 -4.50 15.95
N ARG A 272 -19.95 -5.47 15.10
CA ARG A 272 -20.28 -5.24 13.70
C ARG A 272 -21.39 -4.21 13.51
N ALA A 273 -22.37 -4.20 14.42
CA ALA A 273 -23.49 -3.26 14.35
C ALA A 273 -23.07 -1.80 14.52
N ALA A 274 -22.03 -1.56 15.33
CA ALA A 274 -21.46 -0.22 15.51
C ALA A 274 -20.41 0.15 14.45
N LEU A 275 -19.81 -0.84 13.78
CA LEU A 275 -18.67 -0.64 12.90
C LEU A 275 -19.01 -0.67 11.41
N GLU A 276 -20.09 -1.33 11.02
CA GLU A 276 -20.46 -1.50 9.62
C GLU A 276 -21.50 -0.44 9.19
N TYR A 277 -21.45 -0.09 7.93
CA TYR A 277 -22.42 0.79 7.30
C TYR A 277 -23.12 0.05 6.15
N GLU A 278 -24.43 -0.07 6.26
CA GLU A 278 -25.26 -0.52 5.17
C GLU A 278 -25.84 0.70 4.44
N PRO A 279 -25.51 0.90 3.16
CA PRO A 279 -26.10 1.97 2.38
C PRO A 279 -27.63 1.81 2.35
N VAL A 280 -28.36 2.87 2.68
CA VAL A 280 -29.82 2.88 2.53
C VAL A 280 -30.15 2.72 1.04
N GLU A 281 -30.93 1.70 0.70
CA GLU A 281 -31.32 1.39 -0.67
C GLU A 281 -32.04 2.61 -1.28
N GLY A 282 -31.54 3.13 -2.40
CA GLY A 282 -32.08 4.31 -3.06
C GLY A 282 -31.51 5.67 -2.62
N ALA A 283 -30.71 5.75 -1.56
CA ALA A 283 -29.99 6.97 -1.20
C ALA A 283 -28.69 7.09 -2.05
N ARG A 284 -28.81 7.70 -3.23
CA ARG A 284 -27.63 8.23 -3.92
C ARG A 284 -27.41 9.65 -3.40
N PRO A 285 -26.23 9.99 -2.87
CA PRO A 285 -25.87 11.39 -2.72
C PRO A 285 -25.93 12.03 -4.11
N GLY A 286 -26.71 13.10 -4.23
CA GLY A 286 -26.92 13.85 -5.45
C GLY A 286 -25.66 14.57 -5.94
#